data_0eb4b7db6962dc84779433285eeff682
#
_entry.id   0eb4b7db6962dc84779433285eeff682
#
_cell.length_a   1.000
_cell.length_b   1.000
_cell.length_c   1.000
_cell.angle_alpha   90.00
_cell.angle_beta   90.00
_cell.angle_gamma   90.00
#
_symmetry.space_group_name_H-M   'P 1'
#
loop_
_entity.id
_entity.type
_entity.pdbx_description
1 polymer ?
#
loop_
_entity_poly.entity_id
_entity_poly.type
_entity_poly.pdbx_seq_one_letter_code
_entity_poly.pdbx_strand_id
1 'polypeptide(L)'
;MRRRPDIEDLALVATDFDGTLLGESREVSPRTRAVLARLKEFGLEFVVVTGRPPRYCDSIPMQTGVPTTLICANGAMAYEPSTSTSTQFATLDLADAQNLLTEIRQAHPTAGFCVEMGDDFIAERRWLELASRPLDSDISDVVPLLNESVHKLLVNVPNLSADETLDVIKPVLQGRANIMHAGLNFVELMPPGVDKAFGLKKLCEERQISPQQVVAFGDMPNDDAMLEAAGWGVAVANAHPRTLATADEITASNLDDGVAKVLE
;
A
#
# COMPACT_ATOMS: atom_id res chain seq x y z
N MET A 1 0.09 -21.12 9.96
CA MET A 1 -0.14 -21.37 8.52
C MET A 1 -1.54 -21.98 8.37
N ARG A 2 -2.42 -21.28 7.67
CA ARG A 2 -3.74 -21.78 7.29
C ARG A 2 -3.57 -22.77 6.13
N ARG A 3 -4.55 -23.67 5.95
CA ARG A 3 -4.53 -24.58 4.81
C ARG A 3 -4.86 -23.82 3.54
N ARG A 4 -4.14 -24.08 2.44
CA ARG A 4 -4.47 -23.58 1.11
C ARG A 4 -5.92 -23.95 0.77
N PRO A 5 -6.80 -22.98 0.45
CA PRO A 5 -8.16 -23.27 0.00
C PRO A 5 -8.15 -23.89 -1.40
N ASP A 6 -9.25 -24.55 -1.77
CA ASP A 6 -9.48 -24.93 -3.15
C ASP A 6 -9.84 -23.67 -3.95
N ILE A 7 -9.41 -23.58 -5.22
CA ILE A 7 -9.65 -22.39 -6.07
C ILE A 7 -11.17 -22.12 -6.20
N GLU A 8 -11.98 -23.14 -6.19
CA GLU A 8 -13.45 -23.03 -6.27
C GLU A 8 -14.09 -22.34 -5.05
N ASP A 9 -13.38 -22.29 -3.92
CA ASP A 9 -13.82 -21.59 -2.70
C ASP A 9 -13.44 -20.12 -2.70
N LEU A 10 -12.60 -19.68 -3.64
CA LEU A 10 -12.18 -18.28 -3.76
C LEU A 10 -13.18 -17.46 -4.58
N ALA A 11 -13.27 -16.18 -4.28
CA ALA A 11 -14.07 -15.21 -5.01
C ALA A 11 -13.25 -13.99 -5.47
N LEU A 12 -12.11 -13.70 -4.79
CA LEU A 12 -11.32 -12.51 -5.03
C LEU A 12 -9.82 -12.78 -4.95
N VAL A 13 -9.11 -12.27 -5.93
CA VAL A 13 -7.64 -12.14 -5.92
C VAL A 13 -7.29 -10.70 -5.59
N ALA A 14 -6.65 -10.47 -4.45
CA ALA A 14 -6.11 -9.18 -4.03
C ALA A 14 -4.59 -9.22 -4.10
N THR A 15 -3.96 -8.19 -4.66
CA THR A 15 -2.51 -8.19 -4.79
C THR A 15 -1.93 -6.80 -4.58
N ASP A 16 -0.79 -6.71 -3.90
CA ASP A 16 0.05 -5.54 -4.04
C ASP A 16 0.58 -5.43 -5.47
N PHE A 17 1.09 -4.26 -5.82
CA PHE A 17 1.53 -3.96 -7.18
C PHE A 17 3.06 -3.89 -7.30
N ASP A 18 3.69 -3.01 -6.52
CA ASP A 18 5.13 -2.74 -6.60
C ASP A 18 5.94 -3.79 -5.82
N GLY A 19 6.77 -4.57 -6.50
CA GLY A 19 7.53 -5.66 -5.86
C GLY A 19 6.78 -6.99 -5.77
N THR A 20 5.48 -7.00 -6.07
CA THR A 20 4.64 -8.21 -6.06
C THR A 20 4.22 -8.62 -7.48
N LEU A 21 3.49 -7.74 -8.23
CA LEU A 21 3.12 -7.99 -9.62
C LEU A 21 4.16 -7.47 -10.62
N LEU A 22 4.79 -6.34 -10.31
CA LEU A 22 5.77 -5.73 -11.19
C LEU A 22 7.10 -6.48 -11.15
N GLY A 23 7.62 -6.82 -12.34
CA GLY A 23 8.96 -7.34 -12.54
C GLY A 23 10.04 -6.24 -12.55
N GLU A 24 11.26 -6.60 -12.92
CA GLU A 24 12.43 -5.70 -12.99
C GLU A 24 12.23 -4.52 -13.95
N SER A 25 11.54 -4.76 -15.08
CA SER A 25 11.19 -3.72 -16.07
C SER A 25 10.12 -2.74 -15.60
N ARG A 26 9.59 -2.91 -14.38
CA ARG A 26 8.41 -2.21 -13.88
C ARG A 26 7.16 -2.44 -14.74
N GLU A 27 7.07 -3.60 -15.32
CA GLU A 27 5.92 -4.06 -16.12
C GLU A 27 5.41 -5.40 -15.59
N VAL A 28 4.13 -5.64 -15.74
CA VAL A 28 3.52 -6.96 -15.47
C VAL A 28 3.88 -7.88 -16.63
N SER A 29 4.44 -9.04 -16.32
CA SER A 29 4.90 -9.99 -17.35
C SER A 29 3.78 -10.48 -18.26
N PRO A 30 4.08 -10.90 -19.49
CA PRO A 30 3.09 -11.49 -20.39
C PRO A 30 2.40 -12.72 -19.80
N ARG A 31 3.12 -13.54 -19.01
CA ARG A 31 2.57 -14.72 -18.33
C ARG A 31 1.56 -14.31 -17.26
N THR A 32 1.95 -13.40 -16.37
CA THR A 32 1.05 -12.89 -15.34
C THR A 32 -0.20 -12.26 -15.94
N ARG A 33 -0.05 -11.44 -16.99
CA ARG A 33 -1.19 -10.86 -17.70
C ARG A 33 -2.13 -11.92 -18.28
N ALA A 34 -1.59 -12.99 -18.87
CA ALA A 34 -2.40 -14.09 -19.44
C ALA A 34 -3.20 -14.83 -18.36
N VAL A 35 -2.61 -15.02 -17.19
CA VAL A 35 -3.28 -15.64 -16.03
C VAL A 35 -4.38 -14.72 -15.49
N LEU A 36 -4.07 -13.44 -15.26
CA LEU A 36 -5.05 -12.46 -14.78
C LEU A 36 -6.26 -12.34 -15.70
N ALA A 37 -6.05 -12.36 -17.02
CA ALA A 37 -7.13 -12.28 -18.01
C ALA A 37 -8.14 -13.44 -17.92
N ARG A 38 -7.72 -14.59 -17.36
CA ARG A 38 -8.55 -15.77 -17.20
C ARG A 38 -9.32 -15.84 -15.88
N LEU A 39 -8.98 -15.02 -14.89
CA LEU A 39 -9.63 -15.09 -13.56
C LEU A 39 -11.15 -15.04 -13.65
N LYS A 40 -11.68 -14.23 -14.54
CA LYS A 40 -13.13 -14.11 -14.77
C LYS A 40 -13.79 -15.41 -15.26
N GLU A 41 -13.04 -16.27 -15.96
CA GLU A 41 -13.55 -17.57 -16.43
C GLU A 41 -13.83 -18.51 -15.25
N PHE A 42 -13.12 -18.29 -14.11
CA PHE A 42 -13.28 -19.03 -12.87
C PHE A 42 -14.17 -18.32 -11.84
N GLY A 43 -14.83 -17.22 -12.24
CA GLY A 43 -15.67 -16.42 -11.35
C GLY A 43 -14.89 -15.60 -10.32
N LEU A 44 -13.58 -15.44 -10.49
CA LEU A 44 -12.71 -14.69 -9.59
C LEU A 44 -12.67 -13.21 -9.98
N GLU A 45 -12.92 -12.36 -9.00
CA GLU A 45 -12.67 -10.92 -9.13
C GLU A 45 -11.17 -10.63 -8.90
N PHE A 46 -10.74 -9.46 -9.37
CA PHE A 46 -9.35 -9.01 -9.23
C PHE A 46 -9.30 -7.59 -8.70
N VAL A 47 -8.43 -7.34 -7.72
CA VAL A 47 -8.19 -6.01 -7.15
C VAL A 47 -6.70 -5.81 -6.89
N VAL A 48 -6.22 -4.61 -7.17
CA VAL A 48 -4.88 -4.18 -6.75
C VAL A 48 -5.01 -3.33 -5.50
N VAL A 49 -4.20 -3.63 -4.48
CA VAL A 49 -4.16 -2.94 -3.19
C VAL A 49 -2.76 -2.34 -3.01
N THR A 50 -2.64 -1.04 -3.20
CA THR A 50 -1.33 -0.37 -3.31
C THR A 50 -1.15 0.80 -2.34
N GLY A 51 0.09 1.09 -1.98
CA GLY A 51 0.46 2.33 -1.29
C GLY A 51 0.41 3.58 -2.19
N ARG A 52 0.32 3.41 -3.51
CA ARG A 52 0.24 4.54 -4.44
C ARG A 52 -1.03 5.35 -4.24
N PRO A 53 -0.98 6.69 -4.33
CA PRO A 53 -2.17 7.50 -4.46
C PRO A 53 -2.79 7.37 -5.85
N PRO A 54 -4.09 7.70 -6.05
CA PRO A 54 -4.82 7.56 -7.32
C PRO A 54 -4.09 8.13 -8.54
N ARG A 55 -3.47 9.30 -8.41
CA ARG A 55 -2.73 9.99 -9.50
C ARG A 55 -1.60 9.16 -10.15
N TYR A 56 -1.14 8.08 -9.51
CA TYR A 56 -0.13 7.15 -10.05
C TYR A 56 -0.71 5.79 -10.44
N CYS A 57 -2.02 5.67 -10.51
CA CYS A 57 -2.70 4.39 -10.68
C CYS A 57 -3.39 4.17 -12.04
N ASP A 58 -3.58 5.23 -12.85
CA ASP A 58 -4.30 5.17 -14.15
C ASP A 58 -3.76 4.11 -15.12
N SER A 59 -2.46 3.86 -15.08
CA SER A 59 -1.84 2.88 -15.98
C SER A 59 -1.99 1.42 -15.52
N ILE A 60 -2.44 1.16 -14.30
CA ILE A 60 -2.48 -0.20 -13.73
C ILE A 60 -3.38 -1.14 -14.53
N PRO A 61 -4.62 -0.77 -14.92
CA PRO A 61 -5.45 -1.66 -15.74
C PRO A 61 -4.83 -2.00 -17.11
N MET A 62 -4.13 -1.06 -17.71
CA MET A 62 -3.40 -1.30 -18.95
C MET A 62 -2.22 -2.25 -18.75
N GLN A 63 -1.51 -2.12 -17.63
CA GLN A 63 -0.37 -2.98 -17.29
C GLN A 63 -0.81 -4.40 -16.92
N THR A 64 -1.87 -4.55 -16.17
CA THR A 64 -2.43 -5.87 -15.81
C THR A 64 -3.17 -6.53 -16.94
N GLY A 65 -3.69 -5.75 -17.88
CA GLY A 65 -4.56 -6.21 -18.97
C GLY A 65 -6.00 -6.51 -18.54
N VAL A 66 -6.34 -6.15 -17.29
CA VAL A 66 -7.66 -6.43 -16.68
C VAL A 66 -8.23 -5.15 -16.09
N PRO A 67 -9.48 -4.78 -16.40
CA PRO A 67 -10.18 -3.73 -15.66
C PRO A 67 -10.28 -4.10 -14.18
N THR A 68 -9.92 -3.18 -13.31
CA THR A 68 -9.94 -3.45 -11.87
C THR A 68 -10.18 -2.17 -11.07
N THR A 69 -10.96 -2.28 -10.02
CA THR A 69 -10.97 -1.30 -8.94
C THR A 69 -9.63 -1.36 -8.21
N LEU A 70 -9.14 -0.25 -7.73
CA LEU A 70 -7.88 -0.16 -7.00
C LEU A 70 -8.15 0.32 -5.58
N ILE A 71 -7.54 -0.33 -4.61
CA ILE A 71 -7.45 0.20 -3.24
C ILE A 71 -6.13 0.94 -3.15
N CYS A 72 -6.20 2.25 -2.99
CA CYS A 72 -5.08 3.18 -3.03
C CYS A 72 -4.70 3.70 -1.64
N ALA A 73 -3.55 4.37 -1.54
CA ALA A 73 -3.05 5.00 -0.32
C ALA A 73 -3.13 4.05 0.90
N ASN A 74 -2.62 2.82 0.76
CA ASN A 74 -2.65 1.78 1.80
C ASN A 74 -4.05 1.56 2.41
N GLY A 75 -5.11 1.60 1.60
CA GLY A 75 -6.46 1.33 2.08
C GLY A 75 -7.30 2.55 2.45
N ALA A 76 -6.74 3.76 2.40
CA ALA A 76 -7.49 4.98 2.72
C ALA A 76 -8.53 5.36 1.65
N MET A 77 -8.38 4.85 0.42
CA MET A 77 -9.20 5.22 -0.74
C MET A 77 -9.46 4.02 -1.64
N ALA A 78 -10.62 4.00 -2.31
CA ALA A 78 -10.82 3.23 -3.53
C ALA A 78 -10.71 4.17 -4.75
N TYR A 79 -10.22 3.64 -5.86
CA TYR A 79 -10.12 4.34 -7.13
C TYR A 79 -10.61 3.47 -8.27
N GLU A 80 -11.48 4.03 -9.12
CA GLU A 80 -11.99 3.39 -10.32
C GLU A 80 -11.40 4.08 -11.56
N PRO A 81 -10.38 3.50 -12.20
CA PRO A 81 -9.71 4.15 -13.33
C PRO A 81 -10.61 4.36 -14.54
N SER A 82 -11.61 3.50 -14.75
CA SER A 82 -12.52 3.59 -15.90
C SER A 82 -13.37 4.86 -15.91
N THR A 83 -13.62 5.41 -14.72
CA THR A 83 -14.41 6.65 -14.52
C THR A 83 -13.58 7.78 -13.93
N SER A 84 -12.32 7.54 -13.59
CA SER A 84 -11.44 8.46 -12.85
C SER A 84 -12.08 8.94 -11.54
N THR A 85 -12.77 8.04 -10.83
CA THR A 85 -13.51 8.37 -9.62
C THR A 85 -12.80 7.79 -8.39
N SER A 86 -12.54 8.64 -7.40
CA SER A 86 -12.01 8.24 -6.10
C SER A 86 -13.10 8.26 -5.04
N THR A 87 -13.12 7.23 -4.18
CA THR A 87 -13.95 7.17 -2.98
C THR A 87 -13.04 7.17 -1.77
N GLN A 88 -13.17 8.18 -0.92
CA GLN A 88 -12.40 8.29 0.31
C GLN A 88 -13.02 7.44 1.41
N PHE A 89 -12.21 6.61 2.07
CA PHE A 89 -12.63 5.78 3.20
C PHE A 89 -12.24 6.37 4.55
N ALA A 90 -11.05 6.99 4.63
CA ALA A 90 -10.54 7.56 5.87
C ALA A 90 -9.50 8.64 5.63
N THR A 91 -9.42 9.60 6.58
CA THR A 91 -8.38 10.64 6.66
C THR A 91 -7.99 10.90 8.10
N LEU A 92 -6.80 11.44 8.30
CA LEU A 92 -6.43 12.20 9.50
C LEU A 92 -7.11 13.57 9.41
N ASP A 93 -7.71 14.03 10.47
CA ASP A 93 -8.17 15.41 10.49
C ASP A 93 -6.97 16.40 10.51
N LEU A 94 -7.25 17.64 10.13
CA LEU A 94 -6.22 18.66 9.99
C LEU A 94 -5.44 18.90 11.30
N ALA A 95 -6.13 18.96 12.42
CA ALA A 95 -5.52 19.25 13.72
C ALA A 95 -4.63 18.08 14.18
N ASP A 96 -5.08 16.85 14.01
CA ASP A 96 -4.29 15.65 14.33
C ASP A 96 -3.04 15.55 13.45
N ALA A 97 -3.16 15.81 12.15
CA ALA A 97 -2.02 15.82 11.23
C ALA A 97 -0.98 16.89 11.62
N GLN A 98 -1.41 18.11 11.91
CA GLN A 98 -0.55 19.21 12.34
C GLN A 98 0.16 18.89 13.68
N ASN A 99 -0.57 18.34 14.63
CA ASN A 99 -0.03 17.95 15.94
C ASN A 99 1.01 16.84 15.80
N LEU A 100 0.71 15.78 15.02
CA LEU A 100 1.63 14.68 14.79
C LEU A 100 2.94 15.16 14.15
N LEU A 101 2.86 15.95 13.09
CA LEU A 101 4.05 16.50 12.42
C LEU A 101 4.88 17.38 13.37
N THR A 102 4.22 18.22 14.17
CA THR A 102 4.89 19.09 15.15
C THR A 102 5.62 18.28 16.22
N GLU A 103 4.99 17.26 16.78
CA GLU A 103 5.58 16.40 17.81
C GLU A 103 6.72 15.55 17.24
N ILE A 104 6.56 14.99 16.03
CA ILE A 104 7.64 14.26 15.36
C ILE A 104 8.84 15.19 15.11
N ARG A 105 8.60 16.43 14.68
CA ARG A 105 9.68 17.41 14.48
C ARG A 105 10.38 17.77 15.80
N GLN A 106 9.65 17.87 16.89
CA GLN A 106 10.23 18.11 18.22
C GLN A 106 11.14 16.96 18.68
N ALA A 107 10.68 15.72 18.46
CA ALA A 107 11.45 14.52 18.81
C ALA A 107 12.63 14.28 17.85
N HIS A 108 12.44 14.57 16.57
CA HIS A 108 13.39 14.34 15.47
C HIS A 108 13.55 15.59 14.59
N PRO A 109 14.33 16.60 15.03
CA PRO A 109 14.43 17.91 14.34
C PRO A 109 14.96 17.82 12.90
N THR A 110 15.61 16.72 12.56
CA THR A 110 16.16 16.48 11.21
C THR A 110 15.24 15.67 10.31
N ALA A 111 14.07 15.25 10.78
CA ALA A 111 13.10 14.54 9.96
C ALA A 111 12.61 15.42 8.81
N GLY A 112 12.36 14.79 7.65
CA GLY A 112 11.71 15.41 6.50
C GLY A 112 10.29 14.90 6.36
N PHE A 113 9.39 15.75 5.86
CA PHE A 113 7.97 15.43 5.73
C PHE A 113 7.45 15.64 4.31
N CYS A 114 6.58 14.71 3.89
CA CYS A 114 5.69 14.90 2.75
C CYS A 114 4.27 14.54 3.18
N VAL A 115 3.29 15.27 2.67
CA VAL A 115 1.88 15.13 3.04
C VAL A 115 1.05 14.94 1.79
N GLU A 116 0.21 13.92 1.75
CA GLU A 116 -0.73 13.65 0.68
C GLU A 116 -2.15 14.07 1.09
N MET A 117 -2.75 14.96 0.29
CA MET A 117 -4.08 15.53 0.50
C MET A 117 -4.86 15.45 -0.82
N GLY A 118 -5.96 14.70 -0.86
CA GLY A 118 -6.70 14.49 -2.10
C GLY A 118 -5.82 13.96 -3.24
N ASP A 119 -5.83 14.68 -4.36
CA ASP A 119 -4.98 14.38 -5.52
C ASP A 119 -3.62 15.11 -5.45
N ASP A 120 -3.42 16.00 -4.49
CA ASP A 120 -2.23 16.81 -4.32
C ASP A 120 -1.29 16.25 -3.23
N PHE A 121 -0.07 16.73 -3.25
CA PHE A 121 0.89 16.52 -2.17
C PHE A 121 1.75 17.77 -1.97
N ILE A 122 2.21 17.96 -0.76
CA ILE A 122 3.23 18.94 -0.42
C ILE A 122 4.41 18.26 0.25
N ALA A 123 5.62 18.59 -0.17
CA ALA A 123 6.84 17.98 0.34
C ALA A 123 7.85 19.02 0.76
N GLU A 124 8.48 18.82 1.89
CA GLU A 124 9.64 19.61 2.29
C GLU A 124 10.84 19.28 1.41
N ARG A 125 11.65 20.28 1.13
CA ARG A 125 12.92 20.09 0.43
C ARG A 125 13.76 19.00 1.06
N ARG A 126 13.84 18.98 2.40
CA ARG A 126 14.55 17.94 3.16
C ARG A 126 14.02 16.54 2.89
N TRP A 127 12.70 16.37 2.83
CA TRP A 127 12.12 15.07 2.52
C TRP A 127 12.51 14.59 1.12
N LEU A 128 12.46 15.50 0.13
CA LEU A 128 12.86 15.18 -1.24
C LEU A 128 14.33 14.77 -1.34
N GLU A 129 15.22 15.49 -0.64
CA GLU A 129 16.65 15.16 -0.55
C GLU A 129 16.88 13.77 0.01
N LEU A 130 16.25 13.44 1.16
CA LEU A 130 16.37 12.14 1.83
C LEU A 130 15.73 11.02 1.02
N ALA A 131 14.61 11.28 0.33
CA ALA A 131 13.91 10.32 -0.52
C ALA A 131 14.54 10.17 -1.91
N SER A 132 15.64 10.89 -2.21
CA SER A 132 16.28 10.92 -3.53
C SER A 132 15.30 11.26 -4.66
N ARG A 133 14.43 12.24 -4.40
CA ARG A 133 13.44 12.75 -5.36
C ARG A 133 13.92 14.06 -6.01
N PRO A 134 13.36 14.46 -7.16
CA PRO A 134 13.63 15.77 -7.74
C PRO A 134 13.40 16.89 -6.73
N LEU A 135 14.32 17.87 -6.68
CA LEU A 135 14.25 19.00 -5.74
C LEU A 135 13.43 20.14 -6.38
N ASP A 136 12.14 19.92 -6.50
CA ASP A 136 11.15 20.83 -7.10
C ASP A 136 10.35 21.64 -6.05
N SER A 137 10.77 21.58 -4.77
CA SER A 137 10.16 22.31 -3.67
C SER A 137 11.21 23.01 -2.81
N ASP A 138 10.92 24.26 -2.44
CA ASP A 138 11.69 25.03 -1.46
C ASP A 138 10.99 25.11 -0.08
N ILE A 139 9.95 24.30 0.13
CA ILE A 139 9.21 24.25 1.39
C ILE A 139 10.14 23.73 2.49
N SER A 140 10.26 24.50 3.56
CA SER A 140 11.04 24.15 4.76
C SER A 140 10.19 23.55 5.89
N ASP A 141 8.88 23.86 5.90
CA ASP A 141 7.90 23.36 6.87
C ASP A 141 6.52 23.23 6.21
N VAL A 142 5.98 22.00 6.19
CA VAL A 142 4.67 21.72 5.59
C VAL A 142 3.51 22.05 6.53
N VAL A 143 3.73 22.09 7.85
CA VAL A 143 2.64 22.23 8.86
C VAL A 143 1.76 23.45 8.62
N PRO A 144 2.28 24.68 8.39
CA PRO A 144 1.44 25.85 8.16
C PRO A 144 0.71 25.84 6.79
N LEU A 145 1.08 24.92 5.90
CA LEU A 145 0.50 24.82 4.56
C LEU A 145 -0.68 23.83 4.50
N LEU A 146 -0.89 23.05 5.57
CA LEU A 146 -2.02 22.13 5.63
C LEU A 146 -3.33 22.91 5.75
N ASN A 147 -4.26 22.64 4.87
CA ASN A 147 -5.53 23.35 4.77
C ASN A 147 -6.75 22.43 4.67
N GLU A 148 -6.53 21.13 4.59
CA GLU A 148 -7.57 20.10 4.48
C GLU A 148 -7.14 18.79 5.16
N SER A 149 -8.05 17.81 5.19
CA SER A 149 -7.79 16.48 5.73
C SER A 149 -6.72 15.73 4.96
N VAL A 150 -5.90 14.97 5.67
CA VAL A 150 -4.69 14.31 5.16
C VAL A 150 -4.96 12.81 4.97
N HIS A 151 -4.64 12.27 3.80
CA HIS A 151 -4.76 10.84 3.54
C HIS A 151 -3.55 10.07 4.08
N LYS A 152 -2.36 10.64 3.95
CA LYS A 152 -1.11 10.00 4.32
C LYS A 152 -0.04 11.04 4.63
N LEU A 153 0.71 10.81 5.71
CA LEU A 153 1.95 11.51 6.01
C LEU A 153 3.12 10.60 5.70
N LEU A 154 4.17 11.14 5.09
CA LEU A 154 5.40 10.42 4.83
C LEU A 154 6.53 11.08 5.62
N VAL A 155 7.29 10.25 6.34
CA VAL A 155 8.35 10.72 7.22
C VAL A 155 9.63 9.95 6.92
N ASN A 156 10.73 10.67 6.74
CA ASN A 156 12.06 10.08 6.72
C ASN A 156 12.97 10.74 7.76
N VAL A 157 13.92 9.97 8.28
CA VAL A 157 14.92 10.45 9.24
C VAL A 157 16.31 10.17 8.65
N PRO A 158 17.22 11.16 8.61
CA PRO A 158 18.54 10.97 8.03
C PRO A 158 19.30 9.80 8.65
N ASN A 159 19.97 9.02 7.81
CA ASN A 159 20.81 7.89 8.19
C ASN A 159 20.09 6.70 8.87
N LEU A 160 18.76 6.68 8.83
CA LEU A 160 17.95 5.55 9.29
C LEU A 160 17.31 4.83 8.09
N SER A 161 17.26 3.51 8.16
CA SER A 161 16.42 2.69 7.29
C SER A 161 14.94 2.91 7.58
N ALA A 162 14.06 2.35 6.76
CA ALA A 162 12.61 2.41 7.01
C ALA A 162 12.22 1.73 8.33
N ASP A 163 12.81 0.54 8.62
CA ASP A 163 12.58 -0.16 9.89
C ASP A 163 13.02 0.67 11.09
N GLU A 164 14.24 1.22 11.06
CA GLU A 164 14.77 2.06 12.14
C GLU A 164 13.95 3.36 12.29
N THR A 165 13.51 3.96 11.16
CA THR A 165 12.62 5.13 11.18
C THR A 165 11.28 4.78 11.82
N LEU A 166 10.71 3.61 11.49
CA LEU A 166 9.48 3.11 12.12
C LEU A 166 9.62 2.97 13.63
N ASP A 167 10.73 2.38 14.08
CA ASP A 167 10.99 2.13 15.51
C ASP A 167 11.11 3.44 16.31
N VAL A 168 11.73 4.49 15.76
CA VAL A 168 11.89 5.76 16.47
C VAL A 168 10.66 6.68 16.37
N ILE A 169 9.86 6.57 15.31
CA ILE A 169 8.64 7.38 15.13
C ILE A 169 7.44 6.78 15.87
N LYS A 170 7.29 5.45 15.88
CA LYS A 170 6.13 4.77 16.49
C LYS A 170 5.81 5.21 17.93
N PRO A 171 6.79 5.38 18.85
CA PRO A 171 6.52 5.84 20.21
C PRO A 171 5.93 7.25 20.27
N VAL A 172 6.29 8.14 19.32
CA VAL A 172 5.78 9.52 19.25
C VAL A 172 4.30 9.54 18.90
N LEU A 173 3.83 8.57 18.11
CA LEU A 173 2.44 8.54 17.62
C LEU A 173 1.42 8.22 18.72
N GLN A 174 1.80 7.49 19.76
CA GLN A 174 0.91 7.09 20.88
C GLN A 174 -0.43 6.47 20.41
N GLY A 175 -0.42 5.74 19.27
CA GLY A 175 -1.61 5.12 18.70
C GLY A 175 -2.53 6.06 17.89
N ARG A 176 -2.16 7.34 17.71
CA ARG A 176 -2.96 8.32 16.94
C ARG A 176 -2.82 8.17 15.42
N ALA A 177 -1.90 7.35 14.95
CA ALA A 177 -1.77 6.98 13.55
C ALA A 177 -1.26 5.53 13.45
N ASN A 178 -1.63 4.85 12.38
CA ASN A 178 -0.97 3.63 11.94
C ASN A 178 0.35 3.99 11.27
N ILE A 179 1.39 3.18 11.47
CA ILE A 179 2.70 3.38 10.85
C ILE A 179 3.14 2.11 10.12
N MET A 180 3.61 2.27 8.90
CA MET A 180 4.09 1.18 8.05
C MET A 180 5.15 1.68 7.07
N HIS A 181 5.75 0.79 6.29
CA HIS A 181 6.60 1.13 5.15
C HIS A 181 6.49 0.11 4.03
N ALA A 182 6.80 0.54 2.82
CA ALA A 182 6.83 -0.24 1.59
C ALA A 182 8.27 -0.45 1.08
N GLY A 183 9.25 -0.61 1.99
CA GLY A 183 10.67 -0.85 1.66
C GLY A 183 11.42 0.37 1.12
N LEU A 184 10.77 1.53 1.02
CA LEU A 184 11.44 2.79 0.67
C LEU A 184 12.11 3.39 1.92
N ASN A 185 12.95 4.40 1.74
CA ASN A 185 13.67 5.05 2.85
C ASN A 185 12.82 6.07 3.63
N PHE A 186 11.53 5.80 3.79
CA PHE A 186 10.60 6.57 4.59
C PHE A 186 9.50 5.66 5.15
N VAL A 187 8.82 6.14 6.16
CA VAL A 187 7.62 5.52 6.71
C VAL A 187 6.37 6.29 6.30
N GLU A 188 5.26 5.59 6.29
CA GLU A 188 3.94 6.09 5.94
C GLU A 188 3.05 6.05 7.20
N LEU A 189 2.46 7.20 7.54
CA LEU A 189 1.52 7.33 8.64
C LEU A 189 0.12 7.46 8.06
N MET A 190 -0.74 6.55 8.48
CA MET A 190 -2.13 6.44 8.06
C MET A 190 -3.07 6.82 9.20
N PRO A 191 -4.35 7.14 8.95
CA PRO A 191 -5.33 7.26 10.01
C PRO A 191 -5.34 6.02 10.91
N PRO A 192 -5.71 6.13 12.21
CA PRO A 192 -5.75 5.00 13.11
C PRO A 192 -6.60 3.84 12.55
N GLY A 193 -6.03 2.63 12.55
CA GLY A 193 -6.70 1.42 12.05
C GLY A 193 -6.80 1.31 10.53
N VAL A 194 -6.22 2.25 9.77
CA VAL A 194 -6.20 2.21 8.31
C VAL A 194 -4.91 1.57 7.82
N ASP A 195 -5.08 0.52 7.03
CA ASP A 195 -4.04 -0.25 6.34
C ASP A 195 -4.65 -0.93 5.09
N LYS A 196 -3.87 -1.71 4.37
CA LYS A 196 -4.35 -2.44 3.19
C LYS A 196 -5.50 -3.39 3.50
N ALA A 197 -5.53 -4.01 4.68
CA ALA A 197 -6.63 -4.87 5.13
C ALA A 197 -7.92 -4.09 5.34
N PHE A 198 -7.85 -2.89 5.90
CA PHE A 198 -9.01 -2.02 6.09
C PHE A 198 -9.68 -1.69 4.75
N GLY A 199 -8.91 -1.25 3.75
CA GLY A 199 -9.44 -0.93 2.43
C GLY A 199 -10.01 -2.15 1.71
N LEU A 200 -9.31 -3.29 1.77
CA LEU A 200 -9.77 -4.56 1.20
C LEU A 200 -11.07 -5.02 1.86
N LYS A 201 -11.16 -4.91 3.18
CA LYS A 201 -12.39 -5.25 3.93
C LYS A 201 -13.58 -4.40 3.48
N LYS A 202 -13.39 -3.08 3.28
CA LYS A 202 -14.44 -2.20 2.75
C LYS A 202 -14.95 -2.65 1.39
N LEU A 203 -14.05 -3.01 0.50
CA LEU A 203 -14.41 -3.55 -0.81
C LEU A 203 -15.14 -4.89 -0.71
N CYS A 204 -14.68 -5.80 0.15
CA CYS A 204 -15.31 -7.09 0.39
C CYS A 204 -16.73 -6.94 0.95
N GLU A 205 -16.94 -6.02 1.90
CA GLU A 205 -18.27 -5.70 2.46
C GLU A 205 -19.21 -5.20 1.35
N GLU A 206 -18.76 -4.29 0.50
CA GLU A 206 -19.55 -3.75 -0.63
C GLU A 206 -19.94 -4.85 -1.63
N ARG A 207 -19.03 -5.78 -1.91
CA ARG A 207 -19.22 -6.88 -2.86
C ARG A 207 -19.80 -8.15 -2.25
N GLN A 208 -20.07 -8.16 -0.95
CA GLN A 208 -20.56 -9.33 -0.21
C GLN A 208 -19.63 -10.56 -0.30
N ILE A 209 -18.32 -10.31 -0.37
CA ILE A 209 -17.28 -11.34 -0.39
C ILE A 209 -16.78 -11.56 1.03
N SER A 210 -16.74 -12.81 1.48
CA SER A 210 -16.12 -13.16 2.76
C SER A 210 -14.59 -13.07 2.69
N PRO A 211 -13.90 -12.55 3.72
CA PRO A 211 -12.44 -12.56 3.76
C PRO A 211 -11.83 -13.96 3.53
N GLN A 212 -12.52 -15.02 3.92
CA GLN A 212 -12.12 -16.42 3.71
C GLN A 212 -12.09 -16.82 2.23
N GLN A 213 -12.77 -16.08 1.37
CA GLN A 213 -12.82 -16.28 -0.09
C GLN A 213 -11.78 -15.42 -0.83
N VAL A 214 -10.86 -14.81 -0.10
CA VAL A 214 -9.81 -13.93 -0.68
C VAL A 214 -8.47 -14.64 -0.63
N VAL A 215 -7.76 -14.67 -1.76
CA VAL A 215 -6.31 -14.85 -1.79
C VAL A 215 -5.64 -13.49 -1.91
N ALA A 216 -4.65 -13.22 -1.06
CA ALA A 216 -3.91 -11.97 -1.08
C ALA A 216 -2.41 -12.22 -1.32
N PHE A 217 -1.79 -11.33 -2.11
CA PHE A 217 -0.35 -11.37 -2.42
C PHE A 217 0.33 -10.07 -2.00
N GLY A 218 1.53 -10.19 -1.43
CA GLY A 218 2.30 -9.03 -0.99
C GLY A 218 3.78 -9.34 -0.81
N ASP A 219 4.58 -8.30 -0.59
CA ASP A 219 6.04 -8.42 -0.40
C ASP A 219 6.59 -7.54 0.74
N MET A 220 5.87 -6.51 1.21
CA MET A 220 6.38 -5.56 2.18
C MET A 220 5.55 -5.49 3.47
N PRO A 221 6.10 -4.93 4.59
CA PRO A 221 5.38 -4.85 5.87
C PRO A 221 4.02 -4.16 5.84
N ASN A 222 3.75 -3.29 4.86
CA ASN A 222 2.42 -2.70 4.66
C ASN A 222 1.39 -3.70 4.09
N ASP A 223 1.84 -4.89 3.65
CA ASP A 223 0.97 -5.99 3.19
C ASP A 223 0.57 -6.94 4.32
N ASP A 224 1.34 -6.98 5.42
CA ASP A 224 1.18 -7.98 6.48
C ASP A 224 -0.28 -8.11 6.93
N ALA A 225 -0.93 -6.98 7.24
CA ALA A 225 -2.32 -6.96 7.68
C ALA A 225 -3.28 -7.51 6.61
N MET A 226 -3.03 -7.25 5.33
CA MET A 226 -3.82 -7.77 4.22
C MET A 226 -3.65 -9.28 4.08
N LEU A 227 -2.42 -9.80 4.17
CA LEU A 227 -2.13 -11.23 4.13
C LEU A 227 -2.76 -11.96 5.32
N GLU A 228 -2.73 -11.37 6.52
CA GLU A 228 -3.37 -11.93 7.71
C GLU A 228 -4.90 -11.93 7.62
N ALA A 229 -5.51 -10.90 7.04
CA ALA A 229 -6.97 -10.77 6.94
C ALA A 229 -7.58 -11.65 5.86
N ALA A 230 -6.86 -11.95 4.79
CA ALA A 230 -7.33 -12.83 3.71
C ALA A 230 -7.47 -14.29 4.17
N GLY A 231 -8.31 -15.06 3.49
CA GLY A 231 -8.43 -16.52 3.71
C GLY A 231 -7.12 -17.25 3.38
N TRP A 232 -6.34 -16.72 2.47
CA TRP A 232 -5.03 -17.26 2.09
C TRP A 232 -4.07 -16.13 1.74
N GLY A 233 -3.10 -15.90 2.60
CA GLY A 233 -2.04 -14.89 2.43
C GLY A 233 -0.78 -15.50 1.83
N VAL A 234 -0.34 -15.00 0.71
CA VAL A 234 0.84 -15.50 -0.03
C VAL A 234 1.88 -14.39 -0.17
N ALA A 235 3.09 -14.64 0.31
CA ALA A 235 4.23 -13.76 0.08
C ALA A 235 5.02 -14.20 -1.16
N VAL A 236 5.51 -13.26 -1.96
CA VAL A 236 6.50 -13.56 -3.00
C VAL A 236 7.87 -13.78 -2.37
N ALA A 237 8.75 -14.58 -3.02
CA ALA A 237 10.05 -14.95 -2.44
C ALA A 237 11.01 -13.79 -2.19
N ASN A 238 10.83 -12.66 -2.89
CA ASN A 238 11.60 -11.43 -2.66
C ASN A 238 11.06 -10.57 -1.51
N ALA A 239 10.03 -11.04 -0.78
CA ALA A 239 9.40 -10.27 0.26
C ALA A 239 10.32 -10.00 1.45
N HIS A 240 10.01 -8.93 2.18
CA HIS A 240 10.64 -8.58 3.44
C HIS A 240 10.57 -9.76 4.44
N PRO A 241 11.62 -10.02 5.26
CA PRO A 241 11.64 -11.16 6.20
C PRO A 241 10.43 -11.21 7.14
N ARG A 242 9.91 -10.07 7.57
CA ARG A 242 8.70 -9.97 8.39
C ARG A 242 7.46 -10.47 7.61
N THR A 243 7.31 -10.06 6.36
CA THR A 243 6.18 -10.45 5.50
C THR A 243 6.25 -11.93 5.13
N LEU A 244 7.46 -12.47 4.88
CA LEU A 244 7.66 -13.92 4.72
C LEU A 244 7.21 -14.72 5.96
N ALA A 245 7.42 -14.18 7.16
CA ALA A 245 7.01 -14.83 8.41
C ALA A 245 5.50 -14.74 8.67
N THR A 246 4.82 -13.73 8.12
CA THR A 246 3.39 -13.47 8.27
C THR A 246 2.54 -14.34 7.33
N ALA A 247 3.02 -14.61 6.12
CA ALA A 247 2.27 -15.31 5.08
C ALA A 247 1.98 -16.78 5.42
N ASP A 248 0.87 -17.29 4.88
CA ASP A 248 0.53 -18.72 4.95
C ASP A 248 1.38 -19.55 3.99
N GLU A 249 1.74 -18.97 2.84
CA GLU A 249 2.55 -19.63 1.80
C GLU A 249 3.55 -18.64 1.20
N ILE A 250 4.70 -19.14 0.75
CA ILE A 250 5.71 -18.39 0.01
C ILE A 250 5.74 -18.95 -1.40
N THR A 251 5.52 -18.08 -2.40
CA THR A 251 5.63 -18.43 -3.81
C THR A 251 6.98 -17.99 -4.39
N ALA A 252 7.17 -18.14 -5.72
CA ALA A 252 8.35 -17.64 -6.39
C ALA A 252 8.45 -16.10 -6.31
N SER A 253 9.61 -15.54 -6.69
CA SER A 253 9.78 -14.08 -6.71
C SER A 253 8.87 -13.41 -7.74
N ASN A 254 8.69 -12.10 -7.62
CA ASN A 254 8.02 -11.29 -8.62
C ASN A 254 8.70 -11.37 -9.99
N LEU A 255 10.03 -11.57 -10.03
CA LEU A 255 10.80 -11.74 -11.27
C LEU A 255 10.56 -13.11 -11.94
N ASP A 256 10.09 -14.07 -11.18
CA ASP A 256 9.79 -15.44 -11.60
C ASP A 256 8.29 -15.73 -11.70
N ASP A 257 7.47 -14.68 -11.86
CA ASP A 257 6.02 -14.76 -11.97
C ASP A 257 5.32 -15.43 -10.77
N GLY A 258 5.74 -15.12 -9.54
CA GLY A 258 5.27 -15.78 -8.33
C GLY A 258 3.76 -15.79 -8.19
N VAL A 259 3.09 -14.66 -8.48
CA VAL A 259 1.62 -14.57 -8.44
C VAL A 259 0.97 -15.48 -9.49
N ALA A 260 1.45 -15.47 -10.72
CA ALA A 260 0.91 -16.33 -11.79
C ALA A 260 1.04 -17.81 -11.46
N LYS A 261 2.19 -18.24 -10.90
CA LYS A 261 2.42 -19.64 -10.51
C LYS A 261 1.44 -20.18 -9.47
N VAL A 262 0.89 -19.31 -8.64
CA VAL A 262 -0.11 -19.69 -7.63
C VAL A 262 -1.51 -19.79 -8.25
N LEU A 263 -1.81 -18.95 -9.23
CA LEU A 263 -3.12 -18.82 -9.86
C LEU A 263 -3.31 -19.75 -11.07
N GLU A 264 -2.26 -20.37 -11.59
CA GLU A 264 -2.31 -21.43 -12.63
C GLU A 264 -2.81 -22.76 -12.08
#